data_40afa529ab85a963a68bd62c980a8222
#
_entry.id   40afa529ab85a963a68bd62c980a8222
#
_cell.length_a   1.000
_cell.length_b   1.000
_cell.length_c   1.000
_cell.angle_alpha   90.00
_cell.angle_beta   90.00
_cell.angle_gamma   90.00
#
_symmetry.space_group_name_H-M   'P 1'
#
loop_
_entity.id
_entity.type
_entity.pdbx_description
1 polymer ?
#
loop_
_entity_poly.entity_id
_entity_poly.type
_entity_poly.pdbx_seq_one_letter_code
_entity_poly.pdbx_strand_id
1 'polypeptide(L)'
;AKVRADKEREVKNGHDGTWVAHPGLVPVAKAIFDEYMPTPNQIDKKYEDYHISEADLLEVPKGEITEKGVRKNINVGILYIESWLMGTGAAALYNLMEDAATAEISRTQVWQWLKNKAKLDDERTLTPNMIMIWEEDELEKIKKYVGEKRYENGKFDLATKLFNELIFDENFEEFLTLKAYPFI
;
A
#
# COMPACT_ATOMS: atom_id res chain seq x y z
N ALA A 1 18.48 7.42 -1.47
CA ALA A 1 17.82 8.53 -2.19
C ALA A 1 16.39 8.74 -1.67
N LYS A 2 15.48 7.75 -1.75
CA LYS A 2 14.05 7.91 -1.40
C LYS A 2 13.82 8.37 0.05
N VAL A 3 14.47 7.73 1.03
CA VAL A 3 14.34 8.10 2.45
C VAL A 3 14.80 9.54 2.69
N ARG A 4 15.91 9.96 2.08
CA ARG A 4 16.39 11.35 2.21
C ARG A 4 15.34 12.34 1.72
N ALA A 5 14.81 12.16 0.50
CA ALA A 5 13.79 13.04 -0.08
C ALA A 5 12.50 13.07 0.77
N ASP A 6 12.13 11.94 1.36
CA ASP A 6 10.98 11.85 2.25
C ASP A 6 11.19 12.68 3.52
N LYS A 7 12.32 12.52 4.19
CA LYS A 7 12.65 13.27 5.41
C LYS A 7 12.84 14.77 5.17
N GLU A 8 13.39 15.15 4.01
CA GLU A 8 13.45 16.55 3.60
C GLU A 8 12.05 17.16 3.42
N ARG A 9 11.12 16.41 2.84
CA ARG A 9 9.73 16.85 2.72
C ARG A 9 9.08 17.01 4.10
N GLU A 10 9.23 16.04 5.00
CA GLU A 10 8.68 16.08 6.35
C GLU A 10 9.16 17.32 7.12
N VAL A 11 10.47 17.51 7.24
CA VAL A 11 11.02 18.64 8.01
C VAL A 11 10.64 19.98 7.39
N LYS A 12 10.61 20.10 6.05
CA LYS A 12 10.17 21.31 5.36
C LYS A 12 8.68 21.59 5.57
N ASN A 13 7.87 20.56 5.77
CA ASN A 13 6.46 20.67 6.12
C ASN A 13 6.20 20.93 7.61
N GLY A 14 7.24 21.20 8.41
CA GLY A 14 7.09 21.60 9.82
C GLY A 14 7.03 20.47 10.82
N HIS A 15 7.40 19.24 10.43
CA HIS A 15 7.53 18.14 11.39
C HIS A 15 8.71 18.39 12.34
N ASP A 16 8.50 18.17 13.63
CA ASP A 16 9.52 18.30 14.68
C ASP A 16 10.41 17.06 14.80
N GLY A 17 10.03 15.98 14.15
CA GLY A 17 10.75 14.72 14.15
C GLY A 17 10.12 13.71 13.22
N THR A 18 10.69 12.52 13.20
CA THR A 18 10.22 11.43 12.36
C THR A 18 10.57 10.08 13.01
N TRP A 19 9.99 9.02 12.48
CA TRP A 19 10.46 7.67 12.78
C TRP A 19 10.96 6.98 11.51
N VAL A 20 11.71 5.92 11.67
CA VAL A 20 12.23 5.10 10.57
C VAL A 20 12.00 3.62 10.88
N ALA A 21 11.72 2.84 9.85
CA ALA A 21 11.43 1.41 9.98
C ALA A 21 12.65 0.55 10.33
N HIS A 22 13.87 1.10 10.25
CA HIS A 22 15.10 0.37 10.52
C HIS A 22 16.14 1.26 11.21
N PRO A 23 16.86 0.77 12.26
CA PRO A 23 17.85 1.57 12.99
C PRO A 23 18.95 2.18 12.10
N GLY A 24 19.35 1.49 11.05
CA GLY A 24 20.34 1.96 10.08
C GLY A 24 19.92 3.23 9.31
N LEU A 25 18.65 3.61 9.34
CA LEU A 25 18.14 4.84 8.71
C LEU A 25 18.14 6.05 9.65
N VAL A 26 18.34 5.85 10.97
CA VAL A 26 18.39 6.92 11.96
C VAL A 26 19.45 7.99 11.61
N PRO A 27 20.69 7.64 11.23
CA PRO A 27 21.69 8.65 10.88
C PRO A 27 21.27 9.49 9.67
N VAL A 28 20.57 8.89 8.69
CA VAL A 28 20.10 9.60 7.50
C VAL A 28 19.00 10.59 7.86
N ALA A 29 18.01 10.17 8.66
CA ALA A 29 16.93 11.04 9.12
C ALA A 29 17.48 12.17 10.00
N LYS A 30 18.34 11.84 10.97
CA LYS A 30 18.93 12.80 11.88
C LYS A 30 19.71 13.89 11.15
N ALA A 31 20.56 13.51 10.18
CA ALA A 31 21.35 14.49 9.42
C ALA A 31 20.46 15.51 8.69
N ILE A 32 19.28 15.11 8.21
CA ILE A 32 18.36 16.00 7.51
C ILE A 32 17.65 16.92 8.51
N PHE A 33 17.17 16.39 9.63
CA PHE A 33 16.53 17.21 10.65
C PHE A 33 17.52 18.19 11.27
N ASP A 34 18.76 17.79 11.53
CA ASP A 34 19.83 18.68 12.05
C ASP A 34 20.16 19.83 11.04
N GLU A 35 20.05 19.56 9.72
CA GLU A 35 20.30 20.56 8.68
C GLU A 35 19.16 21.57 8.54
N TYR A 36 17.90 21.10 8.52
CA TYR A 36 16.72 21.92 8.20
C TYR A 36 15.95 22.42 9.43
N MET A 37 16.18 21.86 10.59
CA MET A 37 15.58 22.25 11.86
C MET A 37 16.68 22.47 12.92
N PRO A 38 17.40 23.60 12.86
CA PRO A 38 18.46 23.91 13.84
C PRO A 38 17.96 24.27 15.23
N THR A 39 16.65 24.38 15.41
CA THR A 39 15.96 24.66 16.67
C THR A 39 15.37 23.37 17.26
N PRO A 40 15.01 23.32 18.55
CA PRO A 40 14.44 22.13 19.17
C PRO A 40 13.10 21.66 18.58
N ASN A 41 12.36 22.56 17.96
CA ASN A 41 11.08 22.30 17.31
C ASN A 41 10.75 23.39 16.27
N GLN A 42 9.64 23.23 15.57
CA GLN A 42 9.14 24.19 14.57
C GLN A 42 7.77 24.78 14.95
N ILE A 43 7.47 24.90 16.25
CA ILE A 43 6.17 25.35 16.76
C ILE A 43 5.76 26.74 16.23
N ASP A 44 6.75 27.57 15.88
CA ASP A 44 6.52 28.89 15.32
C ASP A 44 6.22 28.89 13.80
N LYS A 45 6.38 27.73 13.16
CA LYS A 45 6.04 27.54 11.73
C LYS A 45 4.53 27.34 11.61
N LYS A 46 3.81 28.42 11.58
CA LYS A 46 2.35 28.43 11.43
C LYS A 46 2.00 28.63 9.97
N TYR A 47 1.06 27.84 9.49
CA TYR A 47 0.54 27.95 8.11
C TYR A 47 -0.70 28.85 8.06
N GLU A 48 -0.57 30.08 8.58
CA GLU A 48 -1.68 31.05 8.71
C GLU A 48 -2.23 31.52 7.35
N ASP A 49 -1.42 31.41 6.29
CA ASP A 49 -1.80 31.77 4.92
C ASP A 49 -2.59 30.66 4.20
N TYR A 50 -2.74 29.49 4.81
CA TYR A 50 -3.50 28.38 4.23
C TYR A 50 -4.97 28.47 4.62
N HIS A 51 -5.81 28.63 3.60
CA HIS A 51 -7.26 28.57 3.76
C HIS A 51 -7.78 27.28 3.13
N ILE A 52 -8.17 26.33 3.97
CA ILE A 52 -8.70 25.03 3.54
C ILE A 52 -10.20 25.03 3.72
N SER A 53 -10.93 24.83 2.63
CA SER A 53 -12.39 24.67 2.66
C SER A 53 -12.81 23.21 2.83
N GLU A 54 -14.08 22.98 3.18
CA GLU A 54 -14.65 21.65 3.20
C GLU A 54 -14.53 20.94 1.84
N ALA A 55 -14.70 21.67 0.74
CA ALA A 55 -14.55 21.14 -0.60
C ALA A 55 -13.14 20.64 -0.89
N ASP A 56 -12.10 21.33 -0.40
CA ASP A 56 -10.71 20.90 -0.56
C ASP A 56 -10.42 19.57 0.17
N LEU A 57 -11.06 19.35 1.32
CA LEU A 57 -10.92 18.12 2.10
C LEU A 57 -11.67 16.94 1.47
N LEU A 58 -12.74 17.21 0.74
CA LEU A 58 -13.58 16.20 0.09
C LEU A 58 -13.21 15.96 -1.38
N GLU A 59 -12.29 16.75 -1.94
CA GLU A 59 -11.87 16.60 -3.32
C GLU A 59 -11.15 15.24 -3.51
N VAL A 60 -11.67 14.44 -4.45
CA VAL A 60 -11.00 13.20 -4.85
C VAL A 60 -9.72 13.56 -5.62
N PRO A 61 -8.54 13.13 -5.16
CA PRO A 61 -7.28 13.43 -5.84
C PRO A 61 -7.29 12.96 -7.29
N LYS A 62 -6.85 13.83 -8.19
CA LYS A 62 -6.67 13.48 -9.60
C LYS A 62 -5.39 12.67 -9.73
N GLY A 63 -5.48 11.50 -10.34
CA GLY A 63 -4.36 10.61 -10.56
C GLY A 63 -4.65 9.61 -11.67
N GLU A 64 -3.59 9.09 -12.25
CA GLU A 64 -3.69 8.03 -13.25
C GLU A 64 -3.83 6.68 -12.58
N ILE A 65 -4.72 5.84 -13.11
CA ILE A 65 -4.84 4.43 -12.74
C ILE A 65 -4.12 3.64 -13.82
N THR A 66 -3.00 3.03 -13.47
CA THR A 66 -2.18 2.28 -14.44
C THR A 66 -2.34 0.78 -14.27
N GLU A 67 -2.20 0.01 -15.35
CA GLU A 67 -2.13 -1.46 -15.26
C GLU A 67 -1.07 -1.90 -14.26
N LYS A 68 0.11 -1.25 -14.28
CA LYS A 68 1.19 -1.55 -13.33
C LYS A 68 0.76 -1.33 -11.87
N GLY A 69 -0.02 -0.29 -11.61
CA GLY A 69 -0.56 -0.01 -10.27
C GLY A 69 -1.55 -1.07 -9.82
N VAL A 70 -2.48 -1.46 -10.69
CA VAL A 70 -3.44 -2.52 -10.41
C VAL A 70 -2.73 -3.85 -10.14
N ARG A 71 -1.80 -4.26 -11.00
CA ARG A 71 -0.99 -5.48 -10.82
C ARG A 71 -0.20 -5.47 -9.51
N LYS A 72 0.36 -4.32 -9.13
CA LYS A 72 1.06 -4.18 -7.84
C LYS A 72 0.11 -4.40 -6.66
N ASN A 73 -1.09 -3.85 -6.72
CA ASN A 73 -2.10 -4.05 -5.67
C ASN A 73 -2.51 -5.52 -5.53
N ILE A 74 -2.71 -6.23 -6.65
CA ILE A 74 -2.98 -7.67 -6.66
C ILE A 74 -1.83 -8.43 -5.97
N ASN A 75 -0.61 -8.19 -6.43
CA ASN A 75 0.59 -8.86 -5.97
C ASN A 75 0.83 -8.67 -4.46
N VAL A 76 0.82 -7.40 -4.01
CA VAL A 76 1.04 -7.06 -2.60
C VAL A 76 -0.12 -7.54 -1.71
N GLY A 77 -1.36 -7.45 -2.19
CA GLY A 77 -2.53 -7.93 -1.46
C GLY A 77 -2.47 -9.43 -1.19
N ILE A 78 -2.16 -10.24 -2.20
CA ILE A 78 -2.01 -11.70 -2.07
C ILE A 78 -0.84 -12.05 -1.16
N LEU A 79 0.34 -11.45 -1.38
CA LEU A 79 1.52 -11.68 -0.55
C LEU A 79 1.28 -11.34 0.93
N TYR A 80 0.58 -10.24 1.20
CA TYR A 80 0.26 -9.84 2.56
C TYR A 80 -0.72 -10.80 3.23
N ILE A 81 -1.83 -11.13 2.57
CA ILE A 81 -2.84 -12.06 3.11
C ILE A 81 -2.17 -13.41 3.41
N GLU A 82 -1.32 -13.90 2.51
CA GLU A 82 -0.58 -15.14 2.74
C GLU A 82 0.34 -15.05 3.96
N SER A 83 1.11 -13.98 4.09
CA SER A 83 1.98 -13.75 5.25
C SER A 83 1.17 -13.70 6.56
N TRP A 84 0.02 -13.05 6.55
CA TRP A 84 -0.88 -12.97 7.68
C TRP A 84 -1.45 -14.36 8.06
N LEU A 85 -1.91 -15.14 7.08
CA LEU A 85 -2.38 -16.52 7.27
C LEU A 85 -1.28 -17.46 7.81
N MET A 86 -0.01 -17.12 7.57
CA MET A 86 1.15 -17.82 8.12
C MET A 86 1.61 -17.27 9.49
N GLY A 87 0.84 -16.34 10.07
CA GLY A 87 1.09 -15.81 11.42
C GLY A 87 1.97 -14.56 11.48
N THR A 88 2.26 -13.92 10.34
CA THR A 88 3.11 -12.73 10.29
C THR A 88 2.34 -11.53 9.73
N GLY A 89 1.96 -10.59 10.60
CA GLY A 89 1.16 -9.41 10.24
C GLY A 89 1.98 -8.20 9.77
N ALA A 90 3.31 -8.27 9.79
CA ALA A 90 4.21 -7.28 9.22
C ALA A 90 5.09 -7.99 8.18
N ALA A 91 4.73 -7.85 6.90
CA ALA A 91 5.35 -8.59 5.81
C ALA A 91 6.48 -7.79 5.15
N ALA A 92 7.70 -8.33 5.16
CA ALA A 92 8.83 -7.74 4.44
C ALA A 92 8.72 -8.05 2.94
N LEU A 93 8.16 -7.12 2.17
CA LEU A 93 7.92 -7.26 0.74
C LEU A 93 8.68 -6.19 -0.05
N TYR A 94 9.48 -6.59 -1.03
CA TYR A 94 10.20 -5.69 -1.94
C TYR A 94 11.00 -4.57 -1.24
N ASN A 95 11.67 -4.91 -0.13
CA ASN A 95 12.40 -3.99 0.75
C ASN A 95 11.53 -2.93 1.45
N LEU A 96 10.24 -3.19 1.57
CA LEU A 96 9.29 -2.42 2.37
C LEU A 96 8.72 -3.33 3.46
N MET A 97 8.29 -2.73 4.57
CA MET A 97 7.55 -3.43 5.62
C MET A 97 6.07 -3.12 5.43
N GLU A 98 5.37 -4.06 4.81
CA GLU A 98 3.95 -3.92 4.55
C GLU A 98 3.13 -4.40 5.75
N ASP A 99 2.16 -3.60 6.14
CA ASP A 99 1.23 -3.91 7.22
C ASP A 99 -0.21 -4.09 6.71
N ALA A 100 -1.16 -4.29 7.62
CA ALA A 100 -2.56 -4.44 7.28
C ALA A 100 -3.11 -3.21 6.54
N ALA A 101 -2.65 -2.00 6.88
CA ALA A 101 -3.11 -0.77 6.23
C ALA A 101 -2.75 -0.75 4.74
N THR A 102 -1.54 -1.19 4.39
CA THR A 102 -1.12 -1.27 2.98
C THR A 102 -1.96 -2.28 2.19
N ALA A 103 -2.25 -3.44 2.77
CA ALA A 103 -3.08 -4.45 2.13
C ALA A 103 -4.55 -3.98 2.02
N GLU A 104 -5.06 -3.26 3.02
CA GLU A 104 -6.38 -2.62 2.97
C GLU A 104 -6.46 -1.60 1.84
N ILE A 105 -5.45 -0.75 1.67
CA ILE A 105 -5.40 0.20 0.56
C ILE A 105 -5.38 -0.55 -0.77
N SER A 106 -4.56 -1.58 -0.90
CA SER A 106 -4.42 -2.35 -2.14
C SER A 106 -5.74 -3.01 -2.57
N ARG A 107 -6.40 -3.73 -1.65
CA ARG A 107 -7.68 -4.39 -1.97
C ARG A 107 -8.80 -3.37 -2.21
N THR A 108 -8.83 -2.28 -1.43
CA THR A 108 -9.85 -1.23 -1.54
C THR A 108 -9.77 -0.50 -2.86
N GLN A 109 -8.56 -0.16 -3.31
CA GLN A 109 -8.37 0.47 -4.62
C GLN A 109 -8.87 -0.42 -5.75
N VAL A 110 -8.51 -1.72 -5.77
CA VAL A 110 -8.97 -2.64 -6.81
C VAL A 110 -10.49 -2.79 -6.78
N TRP A 111 -11.08 -3.00 -5.60
CA TRP A 111 -12.53 -3.07 -5.43
C TRP A 111 -13.23 -1.82 -5.96
N GLN A 112 -12.76 -0.64 -5.54
CA GLN A 112 -13.36 0.64 -5.92
C GLN A 112 -13.23 0.90 -7.42
N TRP A 113 -12.08 0.60 -8.01
CA TRP A 113 -11.87 0.76 -9.45
C TRP A 113 -12.77 -0.17 -10.27
N LEU A 114 -12.96 -1.42 -9.84
CA LEU A 114 -13.91 -2.34 -10.46
C LEU A 114 -15.35 -1.85 -10.30
N LYS A 115 -15.76 -1.49 -9.09
CA LYS A 115 -17.12 -1.02 -8.78
C LYS A 115 -17.51 0.20 -9.60
N ASN A 116 -16.58 1.13 -9.79
CA ASN A 116 -16.82 2.38 -10.52
C ASN A 116 -16.43 2.29 -12.01
N LYS A 117 -16.07 1.11 -12.52
CA LYS A 117 -15.66 0.91 -13.92
C LYS A 117 -14.59 1.93 -14.34
N ALA A 118 -13.58 2.08 -13.49
CA ALA A 118 -12.53 3.06 -13.67
C ALA A 118 -11.77 2.84 -14.99
N LYS A 119 -11.37 3.94 -15.60
CA LYS A 119 -10.51 3.92 -16.79
C LYS A 119 -9.05 3.92 -16.38
N LEU A 120 -8.26 3.12 -17.08
CA LEU A 120 -6.82 3.14 -17.00
C LEU A 120 -6.23 4.31 -17.80
N ASP A 121 -4.94 4.58 -17.61
CA ASP A 121 -4.17 5.59 -18.33
C ASP A 121 -4.15 5.38 -19.86
N ASP A 122 -4.39 4.15 -20.33
CA ASP A 122 -4.51 3.77 -21.73
C ASP A 122 -5.97 3.71 -22.23
N GLU A 123 -6.90 4.33 -21.54
CA GLU A 123 -8.34 4.41 -21.83
C GLU A 123 -9.12 3.10 -21.70
N ARG A 124 -8.49 1.95 -21.44
CA ARG A 124 -9.22 0.70 -21.17
C ARG A 124 -10.03 0.83 -19.88
N THR A 125 -11.26 0.33 -19.88
CA THR A 125 -12.04 0.19 -18.65
C THR A 125 -11.61 -1.05 -17.90
N LEU A 126 -11.30 -0.93 -16.62
CA LEU A 126 -10.92 -2.07 -15.79
C LEU A 126 -12.10 -3.04 -15.64
N THR A 127 -11.84 -4.32 -15.87
CA THR A 127 -12.85 -5.39 -15.80
C THR A 127 -12.39 -6.55 -14.93
N PRO A 128 -13.33 -7.35 -14.37
CA PRO A 128 -12.98 -8.57 -13.64
C PRO A 128 -12.10 -9.54 -14.44
N ASN A 129 -12.37 -9.68 -15.75
CA ASN A 129 -11.58 -10.57 -16.60
C ASN A 129 -10.12 -10.12 -16.72
N MET A 130 -9.87 -8.82 -16.80
CA MET A 130 -8.50 -8.29 -16.80
C MET A 130 -7.79 -8.61 -15.49
N ILE A 131 -8.48 -8.46 -14.35
CA ILE A 131 -7.92 -8.80 -13.04
C ILE A 131 -7.52 -10.27 -12.98
N MET A 132 -8.39 -11.18 -13.40
CA MET A 132 -8.10 -12.63 -13.38
C MET A 132 -6.88 -12.98 -14.25
N ILE A 133 -6.77 -12.41 -15.45
CA ILE A 133 -5.60 -12.62 -16.31
C ILE A 133 -4.32 -12.08 -15.67
N TRP A 134 -4.39 -10.88 -15.09
CA TRP A 134 -3.23 -10.28 -14.45
C TRP A 134 -2.85 -10.99 -13.14
N GLU A 135 -3.81 -11.54 -12.42
CA GLU A 135 -3.57 -12.33 -11.22
C GLU A 135 -2.74 -13.58 -11.53
N GLU A 136 -3.07 -14.31 -12.61
CA GLU A 136 -2.28 -15.46 -13.07
C GLU A 136 -0.81 -15.06 -13.29
N ASP A 137 -0.58 -13.96 -14.01
CA ASP A 137 0.77 -13.43 -14.24
C ASP A 137 1.47 -13.03 -12.92
N GLU A 138 0.74 -12.42 -12.00
CA GLU A 138 1.30 -11.99 -10.71
C GLU A 138 1.59 -13.19 -9.80
N LEU A 139 0.79 -14.25 -9.82
CA LEU A 139 1.08 -15.49 -9.09
C LEU A 139 2.37 -16.16 -9.57
N GLU A 140 2.64 -16.14 -10.88
CA GLU A 140 3.91 -16.61 -11.42
C GLU A 140 5.11 -15.74 -10.95
N LYS A 141 4.92 -14.43 -10.83
CA LYS A 141 5.94 -13.54 -10.28
C LYS A 141 6.14 -13.77 -8.79
N ILE A 142 5.07 -13.96 -8.03
CA ILE A 142 5.10 -14.30 -6.60
C ILE A 142 5.88 -15.61 -6.41
N LYS A 143 5.55 -16.65 -7.17
CA LYS A 143 6.26 -17.94 -7.10
C LYS A 143 7.77 -17.79 -7.33
N LYS A 144 8.16 -16.98 -8.32
CA LYS A 144 9.58 -16.66 -8.58
C LYS A 144 10.22 -15.85 -7.46
N TYR A 145 9.48 -14.92 -6.87
CA TYR A 145 9.97 -14.05 -5.79
C TYR A 145 10.20 -14.80 -4.49
N VAL A 146 9.24 -15.62 -4.06
CA VAL A 146 9.34 -16.37 -2.78
C VAL A 146 10.10 -17.67 -2.92
N GLY A 147 10.25 -18.21 -4.14
CA GLY A 147 10.82 -19.49 -4.45
C GLY A 147 9.81 -20.63 -4.40
N GLU A 148 10.00 -21.64 -5.27
CA GLU A 148 9.05 -22.73 -5.49
C GLU A 148 8.68 -23.47 -4.21
N LYS A 149 9.69 -23.87 -3.43
CA LYS A 149 9.48 -24.58 -2.16
C LYS A 149 8.64 -23.78 -1.15
N ARG A 150 8.86 -22.46 -1.06
CA ARG A 150 8.09 -21.57 -0.17
C ARG A 150 6.66 -21.41 -0.67
N TYR A 151 6.49 -21.30 -2.00
CA TYR A 151 5.19 -21.18 -2.64
C TYR A 151 4.33 -22.44 -2.39
N GLU A 152 4.87 -23.62 -2.63
CA GLU A 152 4.17 -24.90 -2.46
C GLU A 152 3.78 -25.21 -0.99
N ASN A 153 4.58 -24.74 -0.02
CA ASN A 153 4.31 -24.92 1.40
C ASN A 153 3.56 -23.74 2.04
N GLY A 154 3.24 -22.70 1.26
CA GLY A 154 2.49 -21.53 1.70
C GLY A 154 0.98 -21.71 1.55
N LYS A 155 0.25 -20.64 1.90
CA LYS A 155 -1.21 -20.60 1.77
C LYS A 155 -1.64 -19.68 0.59
N PHE A 156 -0.87 -19.67 -0.51
CA PHE A 156 -1.11 -18.75 -1.64
C PHE A 156 -2.45 -18.97 -2.33
N ASP A 157 -2.89 -20.22 -2.53
CA ASP A 157 -4.20 -20.51 -3.11
C ASP A 157 -5.34 -19.95 -2.25
N LEU A 158 -5.24 -20.11 -0.92
CA LEU A 158 -6.21 -19.56 0.01
C LEU A 158 -6.15 -18.01 0.03
N ALA A 159 -4.95 -17.44 0.02
CA ALA A 159 -4.76 -16.00 0.00
C ALA A 159 -5.36 -15.36 -1.26
N THR A 160 -5.14 -15.98 -2.42
CA THR A 160 -5.72 -15.57 -3.70
C THR A 160 -7.24 -15.65 -3.67
N LYS A 161 -7.79 -16.76 -3.17
CA LYS A 161 -9.24 -16.91 -3.01
C LYS A 161 -9.84 -15.79 -2.13
N LEU A 162 -9.23 -15.53 -0.97
CA LEU A 162 -9.69 -14.48 -0.06
C LEU A 162 -9.56 -13.08 -0.68
N PHE A 163 -8.46 -12.81 -1.39
CA PHE A 163 -8.28 -11.55 -2.09
C PHE A 163 -9.38 -11.35 -3.14
N ASN A 164 -9.70 -12.40 -3.92
CA ASN A 164 -10.78 -12.37 -4.91
C ASN A 164 -12.15 -12.16 -4.28
N GLU A 165 -12.45 -12.82 -3.18
CA GLU A 165 -13.69 -12.57 -2.42
C GLU A 165 -13.80 -11.13 -1.93
N LEU A 166 -12.69 -10.48 -1.58
CA LEU A 166 -12.67 -9.09 -1.13
C LEU A 166 -12.86 -8.08 -2.25
N ILE A 167 -12.33 -8.36 -3.45
CA ILE A 167 -12.35 -7.39 -4.56
C ILE A 167 -13.53 -7.54 -5.50
N PHE A 168 -14.17 -8.72 -5.54
CA PHE A 168 -15.31 -8.99 -6.43
C PHE A 168 -16.67 -8.95 -5.72
N ASP A 169 -16.71 -8.90 -4.39
CA ASP A 169 -17.95 -8.79 -3.64
C ASP A 169 -18.67 -7.48 -3.97
N GLU A 170 -19.98 -7.53 -4.09
CA GLU A 170 -20.81 -6.32 -4.27
C GLU A 170 -20.76 -5.41 -3.04
N ASN A 171 -20.68 -6.01 -1.86
CA ASN A 171 -20.57 -5.32 -0.59
C ASN A 171 -19.09 -5.19 -0.19
N PHE A 172 -18.71 -3.99 0.22
CA PHE A 172 -17.36 -3.77 0.72
C PHE A 172 -17.22 -4.37 2.12
N GLU A 173 -16.31 -5.34 2.27
CA GLU A 173 -15.99 -5.90 3.59
C GLU A 173 -15.24 -4.86 4.44
N GLU A 174 -15.64 -4.70 5.70
CA GLU A 174 -15.09 -3.66 6.57
C GLU A 174 -13.57 -3.84 6.79
N PHE A 175 -13.14 -5.07 7.05
CA PHE A 175 -11.71 -5.41 7.20
C PHE A 175 -11.35 -6.68 6.45
N LEU A 176 -10.21 -6.69 5.77
CA LEU A 176 -9.70 -7.86 5.03
C LEU A 176 -9.56 -9.11 5.91
N THR A 177 -9.22 -8.92 7.18
CA THR A 177 -9.01 -10.01 8.13
C THR A 177 -10.30 -10.70 8.54
N LEU A 178 -11.47 -10.07 8.42
CA LEU A 178 -12.74 -10.68 8.83
C LEU A 178 -13.01 -11.98 8.08
N LYS A 179 -12.79 -12.00 6.76
CA LYS A 179 -12.89 -13.22 5.94
C LYS A 179 -11.76 -14.23 6.18
N ALA A 180 -10.64 -13.78 6.70
CA ALA A 180 -9.44 -14.61 6.89
C ALA A 180 -9.38 -15.30 8.27
N TYR A 181 -9.97 -14.73 9.32
CA TYR A 181 -9.96 -15.28 10.67
C TYR A 181 -10.38 -16.76 10.80
N PRO A 182 -11.36 -17.28 10.06
CA PRO A 182 -11.72 -18.69 10.16
C PRO A 182 -10.62 -19.68 9.76
N PHE A 183 -9.52 -19.21 9.19
CA PHE A 183 -8.43 -20.03 8.64
C PHE A 183 -7.11 -19.98 9.42
N ILE A 184 -7.11 -19.33 10.60
CA ILE A 184 -5.96 -19.25 11.51
C ILE A 184 -6.23 -19.96 12.83
#